data_d3c5b0063183712db394f44cf87f7b1e
#
_entry.id   d3c5b0063183712db394f44cf87f7b1e
#
_cell.length_a   1.000
_cell.length_b   1.000
_cell.length_c   1.000
_cell.angle_alpha   90.00
_cell.angle_beta   90.00
_cell.angle_gamma   90.00
#
_symmetry.space_group_name_H-M   'P 1'
#
loop_
_entity.id
_entity.type
_entity.pdbx_description
1 polymer ?
#
loop_
_entity_poly.entity_id
_entity_poly.type
_entity_poly.pdbx_seq_one_letter_code
_entity_poly.pdbx_strand_id
1 'polypeptide(L)'
;KDPAQGAVDLPGGVVDMDETGEEGIAREVKEETGLDATDVKYQFSYPNLYLYSGFMVHTLDMFYEVKVKDDTHIEAMDDAEESFWIPLSRLNPDEFAFDSIRKGLHRYLETKLG
;
A
#
# COMPACT_ATOMS: atom_id res chain seq x y z
N LYS A 1 1.98 19.08 6.70
CA LYS A 1 0.99 18.02 6.56
C LYS A 1 1.34 17.07 5.44
N ASP A 2 0.97 15.85 5.60
CA ASP A 2 1.10 14.84 4.57
C ASP A 2 0.23 15.24 3.37
N PRO A 3 0.79 15.30 2.15
CA PRO A 3 -0.01 15.64 0.96
C PRO A 3 -1.12 14.62 0.69
N ALA A 4 -1.03 13.42 1.24
CA ALA A 4 -2.06 12.39 1.10
C ALA A 4 -3.10 12.43 2.22
N GLN A 5 -3.02 13.40 3.14
CA GLN A 5 -3.96 13.47 4.26
C GLN A 5 -5.39 13.64 3.74
N GLY A 6 -6.30 12.78 4.19
CA GLY A 6 -7.68 12.78 3.75
C GLY A 6 -7.93 12.00 2.47
N ALA A 7 -6.89 11.51 1.82
CA ALA A 7 -7.01 10.68 0.62
C ALA A 7 -6.90 9.21 0.95
N VAL A 8 -7.38 8.36 0.04
CA VAL A 8 -7.24 6.90 0.16
C VAL A 8 -5.82 6.51 -0.19
N ASP A 9 -5.26 5.56 0.55
CA ASP A 9 -3.93 5.03 0.28
C ASP A 9 -3.89 3.54 0.63
N LEU A 10 -2.88 2.85 0.07
CA LEU A 10 -2.62 1.46 0.39
C LEU A 10 -1.75 1.36 1.64
N PRO A 11 -1.88 0.25 2.42
CA PRO A 11 -0.91 -0.02 3.48
C PRO A 11 0.50 -0.11 2.91
N GLY A 12 1.47 0.47 3.58
CA GLY A 12 2.84 0.43 3.14
C GLY A 12 3.70 1.46 3.82
N GLY A 13 4.96 1.49 3.43
CA GLY A 13 5.91 2.42 3.97
C GLY A 13 7.32 2.09 3.50
N VAL A 14 8.30 2.64 4.18
CA VAL A 14 9.70 2.44 3.87
C VAL A 14 10.19 1.17 4.57
N VAL A 15 10.96 0.35 3.86
CA VAL A 15 11.57 -0.83 4.47
C VAL A 15 12.61 -0.40 5.51
N ASP A 16 12.69 -1.14 6.60
CA ASP A 16 13.70 -0.91 7.62
C ASP A 16 15.05 -1.48 7.18
N MET A 17 16.09 -1.06 7.86
CA MET A 17 17.43 -1.56 7.59
C MET A 17 17.48 -3.08 7.75
N ASP A 18 18.13 -3.76 6.82
CA ASP A 18 18.27 -5.22 6.79
C ASP A 18 16.94 -5.99 6.61
N GLU A 19 15.90 -5.31 6.22
CA GLU A 19 14.58 -5.91 5.99
C GLU A 19 14.38 -6.13 4.49
N THR A 20 13.87 -7.30 4.11
CA THR A 20 13.47 -7.52 2.72
C THR A 20 12.17 -6.78 2.42
N GLY A 21 11.85 -6.62 1.12
CA GLY A 21 10.57 -6.02 0.74
C GLY A 21 9.39 -6.82 1.28
N GLU A 22 9.46 -8.15 1.24
CA GLU A 22 8.42 -9.03 1.77
C GLU A 22 8.23 -8.86 3.27
N GLU A 23 9.34 -8.81 4.01
CA GLU A 23 9.28 -8.57 5.45
C GLU A 23 8.71 -7.20 5.77
N GLY A 24 9.13 -6.21 5.00
CA GLY A 24 8.68 -4.83 5.18
C GLY A 24 7.19 -4.68 4.98
N ILE A 25 6.63 -5.23 3.91
CA ILE A 25 5.20 -5.09 3.65
C ILE A 25 4.38 -5.88 4.69
N ALA A 26 4.84 -7.05 5.11
CA ALA A 26 4.16 -7.81 6.15
C ALA A 26 4.11 -7.02 7.46
N ARG A 27 5.21 -6.37 7.83
CA ARG A 27 5.28 -5.52 9.01
C ARG A 27 4.34 -4.32 8.90
N GLU A 28 4.37 -3.62 7.77
CA GLU A 28 3.52 -2.45 7.56
C GLU A 28 2.03 -2.81 7.62
N VAL A 29 1.64 -3.93 7.01
CA VAL A 29 0.25 -4.41 7.07
C VAL A 29 -0.16 -4.65 8.52
N LYS A 30 0.71 -5.30 9.30
CA LYS A 30 0.44 -5.55 10.72
C LYS A 30 0.32 -4.27 11.52
N GLU A 31 1.24 -3.33 11.31
CA GLU A 31 1.25 -2.05 12.03
C GLU A 31 0.02 -1.20 11.70
N GLU A 32 -0.41 -1.19 10.46
CA GLU A 32 -1.49 -0.30 10.02
C GLU A 32 -2.88 -0.91 10.15
N THR A 33 -3.01 -2.23 10.07
CA THR A 33 -4.32 -2.89 10.04
C THR A 33 -4.53 -3.94 11.14
N GLY A 34 -3.47 -4.37 11.81
CA GLY A 34 -3.55 -5.44 12.79
C GLY A 34 -3.59 -6.85 12.18
N LEU A 35 -3.60 -6.96 10.85
CA LEU A 35 -3.71 -8.25 10.17
C LEU A 35 -2.37 -8.95 10.05
N ASP A 36 -2.38 -10.27 10.12
CA ASP A 36 -1.19 -11.11 9.97
C ASP A 36 -1.09 -11.62 8.54
N ALA A 37 0.01 -11.31 7.86
CA ALA A 37 0.26 -11.80 6.52
C ALA A 37 0.59 -13.29 6.55
N THR A 38 -0.06 -14.07 5.69
CA THR A 38 0.20 -15.51 5.54
C THR A 38 0.96 -15.82 4.27
N ASP A 39 0.90 -14.93 3.28
CA ASP A 39 1.63 -15.07 2.03
C ASP A 39 1.85 -13.69 1.43
N VAL A 40 3.03 -13.46 0.86
CA VAL A 40 3.40 -12.19 0.27
C VAL A 40 4.00 -12.47 -1.09
N LYS A 41 3.42 -11.89 -2.14
CA LYS A 41 3.85 -12.13 -3.50
C LYS A 41 4.13 -10.82 -4.22
N TYR A 42 5.38 -10.63 -4.65
CA TYR A 42 5.76 -9.45 -5.42
C TYR A 42 5.01 -9.39 -6.76
N GLN A 43 4.55 -8.21 -7.11
CA GLN A 43 3.81 -7.99 -8.36
C GLN A 43 4.63 -7.20 -9.37
N PHE A 44 4.97 -5.97 -9.05
CA PHE A 44 5.66 -5.04 -9.95
C PHE A 44 6.13 -3.83 -9.16
N SER A 45 6.82 -2.92 -9.84
CA SER A 45 7.25 -1.66 -9.24
C SER A 45 6.94 -0.49 -10.16
N TYR A 46 6.78 0.69 -9.58
CA TYR A 46 6.64 1.94 -10.30
C TYR A 46 7.42 3.05 -9.61
N PRO A 47 8.05 3.93 -10.37
CA PRO A 47 8.75 5.07 -9.78
C PRO A 47 7.75 6.12 -9.31
N ASN A 48 8.14 6.87 -8.28
CA ASN A 48 7.36 7.98 -7.79
C ASN A 48 8.27 9.11 -7.30
N LEU A 49 7.70 10.30 -7.21
CA LEU A 49 8.37 11.47 -6.65
C LEU A 49 7.57 11.92 -5.44
N TYR A 50 8.25 12.04 -4.30
CA TYR A 50 7.64 12.56 -3.09
C TYR A 50 8.30 13.87 -2.69
N LEU A 51 7.49 14.84 -2.28
CA LEU A 51 8.00 16.03 -1.61
C LEU A 51 8.11 15.71 -0.13
N TYR A 52 9.34 15.66 0.36
CA TYR A 52 9.62 15.31 1.74
C TYR A 52 10.54 16.36 2.35
N SER A 53 10.07 17.05 3.37
CA SER A 53 10.85 18.08 4.09
C SER A 53 11.48 19.11 3.15
N GLY A 54 10.74 19.53 2.12
CA GLY A 54 11.22 20.51 1.14
C GLY A 54 12.07 19.95 0.01
N PHE A 55 12.30 18.65 -0.01
CA PHE A 55 13.09 17.98 -1.04
C PHE A 55 12.24 17.02 -1.84
N MET A 56 12.53 16.94 -3.15
CA MET A 56 11.91 15.91 -4.00
C MET A 56 12.72 14.62 -3.86
N VAL A 57 12.07 13.56 -3.45
CA VAL A 57 12.70 12.26 -3.25
C VAL A 57 12.17 11.28 -4.30
N HIS A 58 13.08 10.68 -5.06
CA HIS A 58 12.74 9.63 -6.00
C HIS A 58 12.66 8.30 -5.26
N THR A 59 11.55 7.59 -5.42
CA THR A 59 11.39 6.25 -4.85
C THR A 59 11.05 5.27 -5.96
N LEU A 60 11.31 4.01 -5.67
CA LEU A 60 10.82 2.91 -6.49
C LEU A 60 9.83 2.15 -5.60
N ASP A 61 8.56 2.33 -5.88
CA ASP A 61 7.51 1.74 -5.06
C ASP A 61 7.25 0.31 -5.52
N MET A 62 7.48 -0.64 -4.63
CA MET A 62 7.32 -2.07 -4.90
C MET A 62 5.96 -2.53 -4.40
N PHE A 63 5.20 -3.22 -5.24
CA PHE A 63 3.84 -3.64 -4.94
C PHE A 63 3.77 -5.13 -4.69
N TYR A 64 3.02 -5.51 -3.67
CA TYR A 64 2.86 -6.90 -3.26
C TYR A 64 1.39 -7.24 -3.11
N GLU A 65 1.04 -8.47 -3.47
CA GLU A 65 -0.24 -9.05 -3.10
C GLU A 65 -0.02 -9.80 -1.80
N VAL A 66 -0.80 -9.43 -0.78
CA VAL A 66 -0.64 -9.99 0.57
C VAL A 66 -1.91 -10.72 0.96
N LYS A 67 -1.77 -12.00 1.29
CA LYS A 67 -2.87 -12.78 1.87
C LYS A 67 -2.76 -12.68 3.39
N VAL A 68 -3.89 -12.55 4.05
CA VAL A 68 -3.94 -12.37 5.49
C VAL A 68 -4.72 -13.50 6.16
N LYS A 69 -4.40 -13.76 7.42
CA LYS A 69 -4.94 -14.88 8.17
C LYS A 69 -6.45 -14.79 8.42
N ASP A 70 -6.90 -13.58 8.74
CA ASP A 70 -8.32 -13.32 9.01
C ASP A 70 -8.67 -11.96 8.43
N ASP A 71 -9.29 -11.96 7.26
CA ASP A 71 -9.63 -10.74 6.54
C ASP A 71 -10.99 -10.15 6.92
N THR A 72 -11.70 -10.78 7.86
CA THR A 72 -13.00 -10.28 8.29
C THR A 72 -12.88 -9.24 9.39
N HIS A 73 -11.73 -9.13 10.02
CA HIS A 73 -11.50 -8.22 11.14
C HIS A 73 -10.31 -7.33 10.82
N ILE A 74 -10.56 -6.04 10.69
CA ILE A 74 -9.52 -5.06 10.39
C ILE A 74 -9.64 -3.89 11.37
N GLU A 75 -8.50 -3.42 11.87
CA GLU A 75 -8.46 -2.29 12.79
C GLU A 75 -7.45 -1.26 12.30
N ALA A 76 -7.79 0.02 12.44
CA ALA A 76 -6.84 1.09 12.20
C ALA A 76 -5.87 1.14 13.39
N MET A 77 -4.58 1.14 13.11
CA MET A 77 -3.53 1.13 14.13
C MET A 77 -2.46 2.16 13.77
N ASP A 78 -1.68 2.55 14.78
CA ASP A 78 -0.57 3.50 14.64
C ASP A 78 -1.01 4.78 13.92
N ASP A 79 -0.39 5.12 12.82
CA ASP A 79 -0.63 6.36 12.09
C ASP A 79 -1.85 6.33 11.18
N ALA A 80 -2.46 5.17 10.99
CA ALA A 80 -3.65 5.07 10.14
C ALA A 80 -4.86 5.60 10.88
N GLU A 81 -5.58 6.53 10.29
CA GLU A 81 -6.82 7.06 10.88
C GLU A 81 -7.93 6.04 10.78
N GLU A 82 -7.97 5.33 9.65
CA GLU A 82 -9.04 4.38 9.36
C GLU A 82 -8.54 3.35 8.36
N SER A 83 -8.89 2.09 8.58
CA SER A 83 -8.62 1.02 7.62
C SER A 83 -9.94 0.36 7.23
N PHE A 84 -10.09 0.02 5.96
CA PHE A 84 -11.31 -0.57 5.46
C PHE A 84 -11.05 -1.42 4.23
N TRP A 85 -12.00 -2.28 3.92
CA TRP A 85 -11.95 -3.14 2.74
C TRP A 85 -12.71 -2.50 1.59
N ILE A 86 -12.13 -2.60 0.39
CA ILE A 86 -12.80 -2.17 -0.84
C ILE A 86 -12.85 -3.38 -1.77
N PRO A 87 -14.03 -3.82 -2.22
CA PRO A 87 -14.11 -4.86 -3.24
C PRO A 87 -13.40 -4.41 -4.51
N LEU A 88 -12.70 -5.32 -5.18
CA LEU A 88 -11.98 -4.98 -6.42
C LEU A 88 -12.91 -4.39 -7.47
N SER A 89 -14.17 -4.83 -7.52
CA SER A 89 -15.15 -4.32 -8.48
C SER A 89 -15.52 -2.85 -8.24
N ARG A 90 -15.23 -2.31 -7.05
CA ARG A 90 -15.53 -0.92 -6.68
C ARG A 90 -14.28 -0.06 -6.52
N LEU A 91 -13.12 -0.67 -6.68
CA LEU A 91 -11.87 0.05 -6.51
C LEU A 91 -11.65 1.02 -7.67
N ASN A 92 -11.49 2.29 -7.35
CA ASN A 92 -11.17 3.32 -8.33
C ASN A 92 -9.75 3.85 -8.08
N PRO A 93 -8.77 3.44 -8.90
CA PRO A 93 -7.40 3.90 -8.71
C PRO A 93 -7.23 5.42 -8.72
N ASP A 94 -8.10 6.13 -9.43
CA ASP A 94 -7.97 7.58 -9.57
C ASP A 94 -8.30 8.34 -8.28
N GLU A 95 -8.87 7.68 -7.27
CA GLU A 95 -9.11 8.26 -5.96
C GLU A 95 -7.85 8.30 -5.08
N PHE A 96 -6.78 7.63 -5.52
CA PHE A 96 -5.54 7.57 -4.76
C PHE A 96 -4.62 8.75 -5.10
N ALA A 97 -3.90 9.24 -4.10
CA ALA A 97 -3.14 10.49 -4.22
C ALA A 97 -1.85 10.36 -5.02
N PHE A 98 -1.21 9.18 -4.97
CA PHE A 98 0.13 9.00 -5.55
C PHE A 98 0.08 8.36 -6.92
N ASP A 99 0.88 8.90 -7.86
CA ASP A 99 0.92 8.44 -9.24
C ASP A 99 1.32 6.97 -9.37
N SER A 100 2.33 6.54 -8.61
CA SER A 100 2.78 5.15 -8.62
C SER A 100 1.66 4.21 -8.20
N ILE A 101 0.87 4.59 -7.19
CA ILE A 101 -0.23 3.77 -6.68
C ILE A 101 -1.35 3.69 -7.70
N ARG A 102 -1.71 4.80 -8.33
CA ARG A 102 -2.72 4.80 -9.39
C ARG A 102 -2.32 3.86 -10.53
N LYS A 103 -1.08 3.95 -10.99
CA LYS A 103 -0.56 3.08 -12.07
C LYS A 103 -0.54 1.62 -11.65
N GLY A 104 -0.07 1.35 -10.42
CA GLY A 104 -0.02 0.00 -9.90
C GLY A 104 -1.39 -0.64 -9.79
N LEU A 105 -2.37 0.11 -9.28
CA LEU A 105 -3.73 -0.37 -9.15
C LEU A 105 -4.41 -0.62 -10.50
N HIS A 106 -4.20 0.27 -11.47
CA HIS A 106 -4.72 0.06 -12.82
C HIS A 106 -4.17 -1.25 -13.40
N ARG A 107 -2.87 -1.47 -13.28
CA ARG A 107 -2.24 -2.69 -13.77
C ARG A 107 -2.76 -3.92 -13.06
N TYR A 108 -2.89 -3.86 -11.75
CA TYR A 108 -3.39 -4.99 -10.96
C TYR A 108 -4.82 -5.36 -11.36
N LEU A 109 -5.69 -4.36 -11.51
CA LEU A 109 -7.07 -4.59 -11.91
C LEU A 109 -7.18 -5.20 -13.30
N GLU A 110 -6.35 -4.76 -14.25
CA GLU A 110 -6.31 -5.35 -15.59
C GLU A 110 -5.97 -6.84 -15.51
N THR A 111 -5.04 -7.22 -14.63
CA THR A 111 -4.63 -8.61 -14.45
C THR A 111 -5.74 -9.45 -13.80
N LYS A 112 -6.46 -8.89 -12.83
CA LYS A 112 -7.44 -9.63 -12.04
C LYS A 112 -8.85 -9.62 -12.61
N LEU A 113 -9.27 -8.52 -13.23
CA LEU A 113 -10.63 -8.35 -13.69
C LEU A 113 -10.78 -8.35 -15.21
N GLY A 114 -9.73 -8.07 -15.88
CA GLY A 114 -9.75 -7.97 -17.32
C GLY A 114 -8.99 -9.01 -18.02
#